data_ed02a08ef8380113ab5e5ea46bd90942
#
_entry.id   ed02a08ef8380113ab5e5ea46bd90942
#
_cell.length_a   1.000
_cell.length_b   1.000
_cell.length_c   1.000
_cell.angle_alpha   90.00
_cell.angle_beta   90.00
_cell.angle_gamma   90.00
#
_symmetry.space_group_name_H-M   'P 1'
#
loop_
_entity.id
_entity.type
_entity.pdbx_description
1 polymer ?
#
loop_
_entity_poly.entity_id
_entity_poly.type
_entity_poly.pdbx_seq_one_letter_code
_entity_poly.pdbx_strand_id
1 'polypeptide(L)'
;MKKSTKLISLLLAVMMIAALLPTAALADNAEPASVGDTIGGVVDTVKGIKIPTYVLYCSLMSKLPASGAVVTLTNNLTGETTTHTANMLGLALIPKSLIGVYTVAATCDGPISGIKYSSLPGATPMTLNAKVDFDKIVLFPVLNIGLNYTDHFAYMIGFPNGNVGPNAKITRAEVAAILYRLMTPKTRANYASTTSPFKDVSASAWYNTEVCTLYKAGLIKGFPDGNFHPNANVTRAEFSAMIARLFSVSYVGNNNFEDTNGHWAQSYINILAKLGILKGDANGNANPNDPLTRAQAAAMCNRLVGRNSTGSSMSSCSGTVKGWPDNANSAWYYADILEATNSHNYTWAVDVKNALGGDFVITEKWTSIRTDAPDWAK
;
A
#
# COMPACT_ATOMS: atom_id res chain seq x y z
N MET A 1 12.90 -9.11 36.79
CA MET A 1 12.23 -9.90 35.74
C MET A 1 12.16 -9.26 34.36
N LYS A 2 12.13 -7.94 34.16
CA LYS A 2 12.07 -7.28 32.82
C LYS A 2 13.37 -7.32 31.99
N LYS A 3 14.54 -7.61 32.59
CA LYS A 3 15.82 -7.70 31.85
C LYS A 3 16.05 -9.07 31.18
N SER A 4 15.52 -10.16 31.74
CA SER A 4 15.69 -11.50 31.19
C SER A 4 14.84 -11.75 29.94
N THR A 5 13.65 -11.19 29.86
CA THR A 5 12.77 -11.33 28.69
C THR A 5 13.34 -10.66 27.43
N LYS A 6 13.99 -9.50 27.61
CA LYS A 6 14.66 -8.81 26.49
C LYS A 6 15.89 -9.57 25.98
N LEU A 7 16.61 -10.26 26.88
CA LEU A 7 17.78 -11.06 26.51
C LEU A 7 17.36 -12.32 25.75
N ILE A 8 16.25 -12.98 26.16
CA ILE A 8 15.72 -14.18 25.50
C ILE A 8 15.17 -13.84 24.12
N SER A 9 14.49 -12.72 23.95
CA SER A 9 14.00 -12.25 22.64
C SER A 9 15.15 -11.88 21.70
N LEU A 10 16.23 -11.29 22.22
CA LEU A 10 17.44 -11.01 21.46
C LEU A 10 18.13 -12.30 21.04
N LEU A 11 18.21 -13.30 21.92
CA LEU A 11 18.81 -14.61 21.63
C LEU A 11 18.02 -15.38 20.54
N LEU A 12 16.69 -15.35 20.58
CA LEU A 12 15.85 -15.99 19.56
C LEU A 12 16.02 -15.32 18.17
N ALA A 13 16.11 -14.00 18.10
CA ALA A 13 16.33 -13.28 16.85
C ALA A 13 17.71 -13.56 16.25
N VAL A 14 18.72 -13.68 17.12
CA VAL A 14 20.09 -14.02 16.75
C VAL A 14 20.18 -15.44 16.24
N MET A 15 19.52 -16.43 16.87
CA MET A 15 19.44 -17.79 16.38
C MET A 15 18.66 -17.89 15.06
N MET A 16 17.62 -17.12 14.84
CA MET A 16 16.91 -17.08 13.56
C MET A 16 17.77 -16.48 12.44
N ILE A 17 18.56 -15.45 12.72
CA ILE A 17 19.50 -14.87 11.73
C ILE A 17 20.63 -15.87 11.41
N ALA A 18 21.18 -16.57 12.39
CA ALA A 18 22.22 -17.58 12.19
C ALA A 18 21.71 -18.82 11.42
N ALA A 19 20.46 -19.24 11.66
CA ALA A 19 19.82 -20.34 10.93
C ALA A 19 19.49 -20.00 9.46
N LEU A 20 19.54 -18.73 9.07
CA LEU A 20 19.24 -18.24 7.72
C LEU A 20 20.52 -17.93 6.89
N LEU A 21 21.71 -18.11 7.46
CA LEU A 21 22.96 -18.05 6.68
C LEU A 21 23.07 -19.33 5.85
N PRO A 22 23.44 -19.23 4.56
CA PRO A 22 23.70 -20.44 3.76
C PRO A 22 24.83 -21.24 4.42
N THR A 23 24.62 -22.54 4.58
CA THR A 23 25.56 -23.48 5.20
C THR A 23 26.97 -23.51 4.57
N ALA A 24 27.11 -22.95 3.38
CA ALA A 24 28.39 -22.77 2.72
C ALA A 24 29.34 -21.74 3.39
N ALA A 25 28.84 -20.90 4.29
CA ALA A 25 29.66 -19.92 5.01
C ALA A 25 30.24 -20.46 6.34
N LEU A 26 29.91 -21.71 6.70
CA LEU A 26 30.35 -22.35 7.95
C LEU A 26 31.39 -23.47 7.77
N ALA A 27 31.89 -23.67 6.55
CA ALA A 27 32.86 -24.70 6.25
C ALA A 27 34.25 -24.09 5.99
N ASP A 28 34.89 -23.57 7.02
CA ASP A 28 36.34 -23.50 7.06
C ASP A 28 36.84 -23.62 8.50
N ASN A 29 37.52 -24.71 8.77
CA ASN A 29 38.31 -25.16 9.91
C ASN A 29 38.55 -24.16 11.06
N ALA A 30 37.55 -23.92 11.90
CA ALA A 30 37.72 -23.33 13.22
C ALA A 30 37.07 -24.25 14.27
N GLU A 31 37.78 -24.50 15.38
CA GLU A 31 37.27 -25.21 16.53
C GLU A 31 35.92 -24.61 16.95
N PRO A 32 34.96 -25.40 17.50
CA PRO A 32 33.65 -24.90 17.86
C PRO A 32 33.80 -23.81 18.92
N ALA A 33 33.62 -22.57 18.52
CA ALA A 33 33.50 -21.44 19.43
C ALA A 33 32.41 -21.70 20.47
N SER A 34 32.65 -21.34 21.70
CA SER A 34 31.65 -21.48 22.75
C SER A 34 30.38 -20.73 22.39
N VAL A 35 29.22 -21.20 22.86
CA VAL A 35 27.92 -20.49 22.63
C VAL A 35 28.00 -19.03 23.08
N GLY A 36 28.83 -18.70 24.05
CA GLY A 36 29.11 -17.35 24.51
C GLY A 36 29.83 -16.49 23.46
N ASP A 37 30.79 -17.06 22.76
CA ASP A 37 31.59 -16.34 21.74
C ASP A 37 30.76 -16.13 20.47
N THR A 38 29.92 -17.09 20.11
CA THR A 38 28.98 -16.97 19.00
C THR A 38 27.93 -15.89 19.27
N ILE A 39 27.39 -15.84 20.52
CA ILE A 39 26.45 -14.80 20.94
C ILE A 39 27.13 -13.44 21.03
N GLY A 40 28.35 -13.37 21.53
CA GLY A 40 29.16 -12.13 21.57
C GLY A 40 29.40 -11.56 20.18
N GLY A 41 29.82 -12.36 19.23
CA GLY A 41 30.05 -11.98 17.85
C GLY A 41 28.77 -11.49 17.14
N VAL A 42 27.64 -12.09 17.44
CA VAL A 42 26.35 -11.67 16.87
C VAL A 42 25.79 -10.42 17.55
N VAL A 43 25.98 -10.24 18.85
CA VAL A 43 25.59 -9.00 19.57
C VAL A 43 26.43 -7.82 19.12
N ASP A 44 27.72 -7.99 18.88
CA ASP A 44 28.58 -6.97 18.32
C ASP A 44 28.22 -6.65 16.86
N THR A 45 27.77 -7.65 16.10
CA THR A 45 27.23 -7.52 14.75
C THR A 45 25.94 -6.68 14.76
N VAL A 46 25.03 -6.90 15.70
CA VAL A 46 23.77 -6.14 15.85
C VAL A 46 24.01 -4.70 16.36
N LYS A 47 25.12 -4.43 17.06
CA LYS A 47 25.50 -3.08 17.52
C LYS A 47 26.23 -2.24 16.45
N GLY A 48 26.27 -2.68 15.20
CA GLY A 48 26.84 -1.91 14.09
C GLY A 48 28.30 -2.17 13.81
N ILE A 49 28.87 -3.25 14.33
CA ILE A 49 30.27 -3.59 14.13
C ILE A 49 30.39 -4.84 13.25
N LYS A 50 30.49 -4.65 11.93
CA LYS A 50 30.94 -5.64 10.94
C LYS A 50 29.92 -6.66 10.41
N ILE A 51 28.70 -6.26 10.09
CA ILE A 51 27.92 -7.06 9.13
C ILE A 51 28.49 -6.76 7.73
N PRO A 52 29.04 -7.73 6.97
CA PRO A 52 29.55 -7.50 5.62
C PRO A 52 28.41 -7.39 4.57
N THR A 53 27.26 -6.89 4.97
CA THR A 53 26.05 -6.83 4.15
C THR A 53 25.24 -5.57 4.45
N TYR A 54 24.56 -5.07 3.41
CA TYR A 54 23.44 -4.14 3.58
C TYR A 54 22.15 -4.95 3.75
N VAL A 55 21.18 -4.41 4.46
CA VAL A 55 19.90 -5.07 4.64
C VAL A 55 18.81 -4.21 4.02
N LEU A 56 18.13 -4.77 3.02
CA LEU A 56 16.93 -4.16 2.44
C LEU A 56 15.70 -4.88 2.97
N TYR A 57 14.85 -4.16 3.66
CA TYR A 57 13.54 -4.67 4.07
C TYR A 57 12.52 -4.46 2.96
N CYS A 58 11.98 -5.55 2.44
CA CYS A 58 10.91 -5.54 1.45
C CYS A 58 9.58 -5.80 2.17
N SER A 59 8.61 -4.90 1.99
CA SER A 59 7.27 -5.05 2.52
C SER A 59 6.22 -4.94 1.42
N LEU A 60 5.13 -5.70 1.56
CA LEU A 60 3.94 -5.49 0.76
C LEU A 60 3.19 -4.26 1.28
N MET A 61 2.42 -3.61 0.40
CA MET A 61 1.56 -2.48 0.77
C MET A 61 0.60 -2.82 1.92
N SER A 62 0.22 -4.08 2.06
CA SER A 62 -0.58 -4.62 3.18
C SER A 62 0.15 -4.67 4.53
N LYS A 63 1.38 -4.14 4.61
CA LYS A 63 2.25 -4.15 5.80
C LYS A 63 2.80 -5.53 6.19
N LEU A 64 2.70 -6.50 5.29
CA LEU A 64 3.28 -7.82 5.47
C LEU A 64 4.72 -7.85 4.93
N PRO A 65 5.63 -8.62 5.56
CA PRO A 65 6.93 -8.89 4.98
C PRO A 65 6.80 -9.49 3.57
N ALA A 66 7.56 -8.97 2.61
CA ALA A 66 7.59 -9.52 1.26
C ALA A 66 8.55 -10.71 1.19
N SER A 67 8.14 -11.84 1.79
CA SER A 67 8.88 -13.09 1.76
C SER A 67 9.11 -13.55 0.31
N GLY A 68 10.34 -13.92 -0.01
CA GLY A 68 10.71 -14.36 -1.35
C GLY A 68 10.80 -13.23 -2.38
N ALA A 69 10.72 -11.95 -1.97
CA ALA A 69 10.90 -10.85 -2.90
C ALA A 69 12.28 -10.91 -3.56
N VAL A 70 12.30 -10.80 -4.88
CA VAL A 70 13.53 -10.73 -5.66
C VAL A 70 13.90 -9.27 -5.83
N VAL A 71 15.00 -8.85 -5.20
CA VAL A 71 15.57 -7.51 -5.30
C VAL A 71 16.62 -7.50 -6.37
N THR A 72 16.47 -6.65 -7.37
CA THR A 72 17.45 -6.43 -8.44
C THR A 72 18.15 -5.09 -8.23
N LEU A 73 19.47 -5.12 -8.15
CA LEU A 73 20.33 -3.94 -8.08
C LEU A 73 21.00 -3.76 -9.45
N THR A 74 20.80 -2.63 -10.08
CA THR A 74 21.48 -2.25 -11.34
C THR A 74 22.49 -1.16 -11.03
N ASN A 75 23.77 -1.41 -11.23
CA ASN A 75 24.81 -0.40 -11.06
C ASN A 75 24.64 0.70 -12.11
N ASN A 76 24.46 1.94 -11.67
CA ASN A 76 24.19 3.06 -12.58
C ASN A 76 25.38 3.48 -13.44
N LEU A 77 26.60 3.05 -13.06
CA LEU A 77 27.82 3.34 -13.81
C LEU A 77 28.15 2.24 -14.85
N THR A 78 28.03 0.97 -14.44
CA THR A 78 28.44 -0.17 -15.30
C THR A 78 27.27 -0.82 -16.02
N GLY A 79 26.05 -0.62 -15.56
CA GLY A 79 24.84 -1.32 -16.04
C GLY A 79 24.74 -2.78 -15.56
N GLU A 80 25.70 -3.26 -14.80
CA GLU A 80 25.67 -4.62 -14.25
C GLU A 80 24.53 -4.80 -13.27
N THR A 81 23.92 -5.97 -13.29
CA THR A 81 22.80 -6.32 -12.40
C THR A 81 23.15 -7.47 -11.48
N THR A 82 22.70 -7.38 -10.23
CA THR A 82 22.74 -8.49 -9.27
C THR A 82 21.35 -8.67 -8.64
N THR A 83 21.04 -9.92 -8.27
CA THR A 83 19.73 -10.24 -7.66
C THR A 83 19.94 -10.86 -6.28
N HIS A 84 19.07 -10.47 -5.35
CA HIS A 84 19.08 -10.96 -3.97
C HIS A 84 17.64 -11.29 -3.57
N THR A 85 17.45 -12.44 -2.89
CA THR A 85 16.12 -12.89 -2.48
C THR A 85 15.91 -12.57 -1.01
N ALA A 86 14.77 -11.94 -0.72
CA ALA A 86 14.36 -11.67 0.66
C ALA A 86 13.91 -12.95 1.37
N ASN A 87 14.33 -13.10 2.63
CA ASN A 87 13.92 -14.21 3.49
C ASN A 87 12.44 -14.09 3.94
N MET A 88 11.98 -15.02 4.78
CA MET A 88 10.60 -15.02 5.30
C MET A 88 10.22 -13.76 6.11
N LEU A 89 11.21 -13.00 6.58
CA LEU A 89 11.01 -11.72 7.26
C LEU A 89 11.06 -10.52 6.30
N GLY A 90 11.12 -10.74 4.98
CA GLY A 90 11.24 -9.68 3.99
C GLY A 90 12.62 -9.04 3.92
N LEU A 91 13.66 -9.64 4.51
CA LEU A 91 15.00 -9.07 4.55
C LEU A 91 15.85 -9.63 3.40
N ALA A 92 16.30 -8.77 2.49
CA ALA A 92 17.28 -9.08 1.47
C ALA A 92 18.67 -8.63 1.94
N LEU A 93 19.63 -9.55 1.95
CA LEU A 93 21.01 -9.32 2.36
C LEU A 93 21.86 -8.98 1.14
N ILE A 94 22.47 -7.81 1.13
CA ILE A 94 23.27 -7.28 0.02
C ILE A 94 24.76 -7.28 0.43
N PRO A 95 25.66 -7.94 -0.32
CA PRO A 95 27.09 -7.96 0.01
C PRO A 95 27.70 -6.56 0.05
N LYS A 96 28.54 -6.27 1.03
CA LYS A 96 29.28 -4.99 1.14
C LYS A 96 30.29 -4.75 0.01
N SER A 97 30.62 -5.75 -0.77
CA SER A 97 31.44 -5.60 -1.98
C SER A 97 30.74 -4.78 -3.05
N LEU A 98 29.40 -4.65 -3.00
CA LEU A 98 28.64 -3.81 -3.92
C LEU A 98 28.64 -2.37 -3.40
N ILE A 99 29.67 -1.60 -3.75
CA ILE A 99 29.76 -0.17 -3.44
C ILE A 99 29.41 0.63 -4.69
N GLY A 100 28.61 1.67 -4.56
CA GLY A 100 28.24 2.53 -5.68
C GLY A 100 26.80 3.03 -5.63
N VAL A 101 26.35 3.62 -6.73
CA VAL A 101 24.99 4.08 -6.92
C VAL A 101 24.23 3.05 -7.76
N TYR A 102 23.13 2.54 -7.22
CA TYR A 102 22.30 1.50 -7.83
C TYR A 102 20.87 1.96 -8.03
N THR A 103 20.29 1.56 -9.13
CA THR A 103 18.84 1.54 -9.27
C THR A 103 18.32 0.23 -8.67
N VAL A 104 17.38 0.34 -7.73
CA VAL A 104 16.86 -0.80 -6.99
C VAL A 104 15.43 -1.08 -7.45
N ALA A 105 15.18 -2.30 -7.88
CA ALA A 105 13.83 -2.80 -8.17
C ALA A 105 13.58 -4.07 -7.36
N ALA A 106 12.33 -4.30 -6.97
CA ALA A 106 11.97 -5.54 -6.32
C ALA A 106 10.59 -6.03 -6.79
N THR A 107 10.44 -7.35 -6.85
CA THR A 107 9.18 -8.02 -7.22
C THR A 107 8.97 -9.22 -6.32
N CYS A 108 7.71 -9.53 -6.01
CA CYS A 108 7.36 -10.79 -5.38
C CYS A 108 5.92 -11.21 -5.72
N ASP A 109 5.61 -12.47 -5.45
CA ASP A 109 4.22 -12.94 -5.46
C ASP A 109 3.52 -12.46 -4.18
N GLY A 110 2.28 -12.00 -4.35
CA GLY A 110 1.48 -11.51 -3.24
C GLY A 110 0.79 -12.63 -2.44
N PRO A 111 0.07 -12.26 -1.38
CA PRO A 111 -0.66 -13.20 -0.53
C PRO A 111 -1.86 -13.86 -1.24
N ILE A 112 -2.21 -13.40 -2.43
CA ILE A 112 -3.23 -13.98 -3.31
C ILE A 112 -2.53 -14.47 -4.57
N SER A 113 -2.74 -15.75 -4.91
CA SER A 113 -2.20 -16.34 -6.13
C SER A 113 -2.60 -15.53 -7.37
N GLY A 114 -1.63 -15.23 -8.21
CA GLY A 114 -1.80 -14.45 -9.43
C GLY A 114 -1.69 -12.94 -9.28
N ILE A 115 -1.61 -12.39 -8.06
CA ILE A 115 -1.29 -10.98 -7.85
C ILE A 115 0.21 -10.85 -7.60
N LYS A 116 0.89 -10.20 -8.54
CA LYS A 116 2.30 -9.82 -8.38
C LYS A 116 2.42 -8.45 -7.74
N TYR A 117 3.49 -8.27 -7.00
CA TYR A 117 3.85 -6.98 -6.42
C TYR A 117 5.19 -6.52 -6.98
N SER A 118 5.33 -5.23 -7.17
CA SER A 118 6.60 -4.62 -7.60
C SER A 118 6.86 -3.31 -6.86
N SER A 119 8.12 -2.93 -6.76
CA SER A 119 8.52 -1.57 -6.41
C SER A 119 8.05 -0.60 -7.51
N LEU A 120 7.82 0.66 -7.12
CA LEU A 120 7.49 1.70 -8.09
C LEU A 120 8.67 1.92 -9.05
N PRO A 121 8.41 2.12 -10.36
CA PRO A 121 9.45 2.52 -11.28
C PRO A 121 9.95 3.93 -10.94
N GLY A 122 11.26 4.12 -10.97
CA GLY A 122 11.89 5.41 -10.68
C GLY A 122 12.23 5.64 -9.21
N ALA A 123 12.33 4.56 -8.42
CA ALA A 123 12.88 4.65 -7.06
C ALA A 123 14.20 5.44 -7.08
N THR A 124 14.35 6.34 -6.11
CA THR A 124 15.55 7.17 -5.95
C THR A 124 16.77 6.28 -5.99
N PRO A 125 17.83 6.64 -6.74
CA PRO A 125 19.06 5.87 -6.75
C PRO A 125 19.56 5.63 -5.33
N MET A 126 19.78 4.39 -4.97
CA MET A 126 20.31 4.01 -3.67
C MET A 126 21.83 4.07 -3.73
N THR A 127 22.45 4.81 -2.82
CA THR A 127 23.92 4.81 -2.68
C THR A 127 24.30 3.78 -1.63
N LEU A 128 24.93 2.69 -2.07
CA LEU A 128 25.54 1.72 -1.18
C LEU A 128 26.92 2.24 -0.80
N ASN A 129 27.09 2.60 0.46
CA ASN A 129 28.34 3.10 1.00
C ASN A 129 28.83 2.21 2.15
N ALA A 130 30.01 2.54 2.73
CA ALA A 130 30.60 1.74 3.80
C ALA A 130 29.82 1.76 5.14
N LYS A 131 28.81 2.62 5.28
CA LYS A 131 27.94 2.63 6.47
C LYS A 131 26.84 1.58 6.32
N VAL A 132 26.47 0.96 7.43
CA VAL A 132 25.34 0.05 7.50
C VAL A 132 24.08 0.90 7.63
N ASP A 133 23.37 1.08 6.54
CA ASP A 133 22.06 1.70 6.54
C ASP A 133 21.01 0.61 6.26
N PHE A 134 19.98 0.58 7.10
CA PHE A 134 18.76 -0.15 6.80
C PHE A 134 17.91 0.69 5.85
N ASP A 135 17.67 0.16 4.67
CA ASP A 135 16.73 0.77 3.76
C ASP A 135 15.53 -0.15 3.51
N LYS A 136 14.49 0.40 2.94
CA LYS A 136 13.23 -0.31 2.73
C LYS A 136 12.69 -0.13 1.34
N ILE A 137 12.04 -1.17 0.86
CA ILE A 137 11.33 -1.17 -0.41
C ILE A 137 9.87 -1.53 -0.13
N VAL A 138 8.96 -0.64 -0.52
CA VAL A 138 7.52 -0.92 -0.48
C VAL A 138 7.10 -1.47 -1.84
N LEU A 139 6.44 -2.61 -1.82
CA LEU A 139 5.93 -3.27 -3.01
C LEU A 139 4.42 -3.07 -3.13
N PHE A 140 4.01 -2.63 -4.30
CA PHE A 140 2.63 -2.35 -4.66
C PHE A 140 2.08 -3.45 -5.57
N PRO A 141 0.77 -3.76 -5.50
CA PRO A 141 0.19 -4.73 -6.41
C PRO A 141 0.29 -4.24 -7.86
N VAL A 142 0.69 -5.13 -8.75
CA VAL A 142 0.69 -4.87 -10.19
C VAL A 142 -0.74 -5.00 -10.68
N LEU A 143 -1.34 -3.89 -11.07
CA LEU A 143 -2.72 -3.81 -11.54
C LEU A 143 -2.76 -3.78 -13.07
N ASN A 144 -3.82 -4.35 -13.66
CA ASN A 144 -4.07 -4.23 -15.09
C ASN A 144 -4.38 -2.79 -15.52
N ILE A 145 -4.89 -2.00 -14.59
CA ILE A 145 -5.22 -0.59 -14.76
C ILE A 145 -4.34 0.21 -13.80
N GLY A 146 -3.47 1.06 -14.36
CA GLY A 146 -2.49 1.81 -13.57
C GLY A 146 -3.15 2.85 -12.67
N LEU A 147 -2.92 2.72 -11.36
CA LEU A 147 -3.26 3.72 -10.36
C LEU A 147 -2.03 4.58 -10.02
N ASN A 148 -2.29 5.79 -9.56
CA ASN A 148 -1.27 6.73 -9.14
C ASN A 148 -0.88 6.50 -7.68
N TYR A 149 0.22 5.78 -7.50
CA TYR A 149 0.80 5.51 -6.18
C TYR A 149 1.83 6.55 -5.74
N THR A 150 2.25 7.44 -6.63
CA THR A 150 3.37 8.36 -6.39
C THR A 150 2.94 9.78 -6.10
N ASP A 151 1.92 10.27 -6.81
CA ASP A 151 1.42 11.62 -6.58
C ASP A 151 0.23 11.56 -5.63
N HIS A 152 0.39 12.14 -4.45
CA HIS A 152 -0.71 12.23 -3.49
C HIS A 152 -1.57 13.44 -3.79
N PHE A 153 -2.24 13.41 -4.95
CA PHE A 153 -3.28 14.40 -5.26
C PHE A 153 -4.57 14.06 -4.53
N ALA A 154 -5.29 15.09 -4.10
CA ALA A 154 -6.65 14.96 -3.59
C ALA A 154 -7.53 14.30 -4.66
N TYR A 155 -8.35 13.36 -4.26
CA TYR A 155 -9.27 12.67 -5.16
C TYR A 155 -10.74 12.79 -4.72
N MET A 156 -10.98 13.28 -3.51
CA MET A 156 -12.31 13.56 -2.96
C MET A 156 -12.49 15.07 -2.80
N ILE A 157 -13.66 15.57 -3.20
CA ILE A 157 -14.02 16.99 -3.12
C ILE A 157 -15.12 17.15 -2.08
N GLY A 158 -15.07 18.23 -1.32
CA GLY A 158 -16.15 18.61 -0.40
C GLY A 158 -17.35 19.17 -1.13
N PHE A 159 -18.40 19.42 -0.37
CA PHE A 159 -19.65 20.02 -0.87
C PHE A 159 -19.58 21.57 -0.90
N PRO A 160 -20.44 22.23 -1.69
CA PRO A 160 -20.50 23.69 -1.76
C PRO A 160 -20.77 24.38 -0.43
N ASN A 161 -21.39 23.68 0.53
CA ASN A 161 -21.66 24.20 1.87
C ASN A 161 -20.42 24.22 2.79
N GLY A 162 -19.24 23.87 2.28
CA GLY A 162 -17.99 23.86 3.03
C GLY A 162 -17.72 22.57 3.84
N ASN A 163 -18.59 21.59 3.77
CA ASN A 163 -18.43 20.29 4.45
C ASN A 163 -17.87 19.22 3.52
N VAL A 164 -17.26 18.17 4.07
CA VAL A 164 -16.84 17.00 3.31
C VAL A 164 -17.85 15.84 3.39
N GLY A 165 -18.75 15.86 4.33
CA GLY A 165 -19.81 14.87 4.52
C GLY A 165 -19.30 13.45 4.82
N PRO A 166 -18.44 13.22 5.81
CA PRO A 166 -17.81 11.91 6.00
C PRO A 166 -18.80 10.77 6.22
N ASN A 167 -19.93 11.07 6.86
CA ASN A 167 -21.01 10.10 7.14
C ASN A 167 -22.10 10.07 6.06
N ALA A 168 -22.05 10.97 5.07
CA ALA A 168 -22.98 10.93 3.94
C ALA A 168 -22.73 9.67 3.10
N LYS A 169 -23.82 9.11 2.56
CA LYS A 169 -23.74 7.99 1.62
C LYS A 169 -23.15 8.48 0.30
N ILE A 170 -22.24 7.70 -0.29
CA ILE A 170 -21.59 8.06 -1.54
C ILE A 170 -22.39 7.53 -2.73
N THR A 171 -22.53 8.36 -3.75
CA THR A 171 -23.22 7.99 -4.98
C THR A 171 -22.32 7.26 -5.97
N ARG A 172 -22.91 6.57 -6.94
CA ARG A 172 -22.17 5.86 -7.98
C ARG A 172 -21.38 6.82 -8.89
N ALA A 173 -21.89 8.01 -9.15
CA ALA A 173 -21.18 9.05 -9.88
C ALA A 173 -19.95 9.58 -9.12
N GLU A 174 -20.10 9.80 -7.80
CA GLU A 174 -18.98 10.21 -6.95
C GLU A 174 -17.89 9.15 -6.86
N VAL A 175 -18.25 7.86 -6.76
CA VAL A 175 -17.30 6.74 -6.80
C VAL A 175 -16.58 6.70 -8.14
N ALA A 176 -17.28 6.89 -9.24
CA ALA A 176 -16.65 6.95 -10.56
C ALA A 176 -15.63 8.08 -10.65
N ALA A 177 -15.95 9.26 -10.14
CA ALA A 177 -15.01 10.39 -10.11
C ALA A 177 -13.76 10.08 -9.25
N ILE A 178 -13.93 9.47 -8.08
CA ILE A 178 -12.82 9.06 -7.21
C ILE A 178 -11.90 8.07 -7.94
N LEU A 179 -12.43 6.99 -8.47
CA LEU A 179 -11.64 5.97 -9.14
C LEU A 179 -10.93 6.53 -10.40
N TYR A 180 -11.58 7.40 -11.17
CA TYR A 180 -10.97 8.10 -12.29
C TYR A 180 -9.78 8.97 -11.87
N ARG A 181 -9.91 9.74 -10.79
CA ARG A 181 -8.85 10.60 -10.26
C ARG A 181 -7.66 9.81 -9.72
N LEU A 182 -7.90 8.61 -9.20
CA LEU A 182 -6.86 7.70 -8.76
C LEU A 182 -6.08 7.02 -9.91
N MET A 183 -6.59 7.02 -11.14
CA MET A 183 -5.85 6.51 -12.30
C MET A 183 -4.64 7.39 -12.64
N THR A 184 -3.58 6.78 -13.18
CA THR A 184 -2.48 7.54 -13.79
C THR A 184 -2.98 8.35 -15.01
N PRO A 185 -2.32 9.47 -15.37
CA PRO A 185 -2.64 10.21 -16.61
C PRO A 185 -2.59 9.32 -17.85
N LYS A 186 -1.62 8.42 -17.93
CA LYS A 186 -1.49 7.45 -19.03
C LYS A 186 -2.70 6.52 -19.11
N THR A 187 -3.15 6.00 -17.98
CA THR A 187 -4.32 5.11 -17.93
C THR A 187 -5.57 5.85 -18.34
N ARG A 188 -5.80 7.07 -17.83
CA ARG A 188 -6.92 7.90 -18.25
C ARG A 188 -6.94 8.16 -19.74
N ALA A 189 -5.78 8.47 -20.33
CA ALA A 189 -5.66 8.70 -21.78
C ALA A 189 -5.97 7.43 -22.60
N ASN A 190 -5.47 6.27 -22.19
CA ASN A 190 -5.67 4.99 -22.87
C ASN A 190 -7.16 4.57 -22.93
N TYR A 191 -7.91 4.90 -21.89
CA TYR A 191 -9.32 4.53 -21.76
C TYR A 191 -10.27 5.70 -21.96
N ALA A 192 -9.77 6.89 -22.34
CA ALA A 192 -10.61 8.08 -22.51
C ALA A 192 -11.83 7.81 -23.38
N SER A 193 -12.99 8.21 -22.89
CA SER A 193 -14.28 8.11 -23.59
C SER A 193 -15.27 9.10 -22.98
N THR A 194 -16.10 9.67 -23.84
CA THR A 194 -17.26 10.50 -23.50
C THR A 194 -18.57 9.92 -24.01
N THR A 195 -18.48 8.78 -24.75
CA THR A 195 -19.64 8.10 -25.28
C THR A 195 -20.18 7.11 -24.27
N SER A 196 -21.31 7.42 -23.68
CA SER A 196 -21.96 6.58 -22.68
C SER A 196 -22.73 5.42 -23.29
N PRO A 197 -22.58 4.18 -22.76
CA PRO A 197 -23.45 3.08 -23.09
C PRO A 197 -24.75 3.10 -22.26
N PHE A 198 -24.86 4.01 -21.28
CA PHE A 198 -25.98 4.06 -20.35
C PHE A 198 -26.98 5.14 -20.72
N LYS A 199 -28.28 4.82 -20.64
CA LYS A 199 -29.37 5.73 -21.03
C LYS A 199 -29.48 6.96 -20.14
N ASP A 200 -29.10 6.84 -18.88
CA ASP A 200 -29.22 7.86 -17.84
C ASP A 200 -27.92 8.65 -17.55
N VAL A 201 -26.91 8.49 -18.43
CA VAL A 201 -25.66 9.27 -18.36
C VAL A 201 -25.62 10.22 -19.56
N SER A 202 -26.07 11.45 -19.32
CA SER A 202 -26.05 12.52 -20.34
C SER A 202 -24.62 12.92 -20.70
N ALA A 203 -24.39 13.29 -21.95
CA ALA A 203 -23.11 13.82 -22.41
C ALA A 203 -22.70 15.12 -21.70
N SER A 204 -23.66 15.89 -21.17
CA SER A 204 -23.42 17.12 -20.40
C SER A 204 -23.28 16.86 -18.90
N ALA A 205 -23.45 15.64 -18.40
CA ALA A 205 -23.30 15.33 -16.98
C ALA A 205 -21.84 15.51 -16.55
N TRP A 206 -21.63 16.09 -15.37
CA TRP A 206 -20.29 16.36 -14.82
C TRP A 206 -19.45 15.08 -14.64
N TYR A 207 -20.11 13.93 -14.51
CA TYR A 207 -19.50 12.61 -14.34
C TYR A 207 -19.41 11.80 -15.65
N ASN A 208 -19.78 12.37 -16.80
CA ASN A 208 -19.84 11.63 -18.06
C ASN A 208 -18.49 11.02 -18.44
N THR A 209 -17.44 11.83 -18.45
CA THR A 209 -16.07 11.38 -18.79
C THR A 209 -15.58 10.28 -17.86
N GLU A 210 -15.80 10.44 -16.56
CA GLU A 210 -15.39 9.49 -15.54
C GLU A 210 -16.09 8.14 -15.72
N VAL A 211 -17.41 8.17 -15.84
CA VAL A 211 -18.22 6.95 -16.04
C VAL A 211 -17.85 6.26 -17.37
N CYS A 212 -17.77 6.99 -18.47
CA CYS A 212 -17.45 6.40 -19.78
C CYS A 212 -16.04 5.81 -19.82
N THR A 213 -15.07 6.50 -19.22
CA THR A 213 -13.67 6.03 -19.13
C THR A 213 -13.57 4.75 -18.28
N LEU A 214 -14.20 4.73 -17.11
CA LEU A 214 -14.19 3.56 -16.23
C LEU A 214 -14.95 2.36 -16.81
N TYR A 215 -16.04 2.62 -17.54
CA TYR A 215 -16.74 1.57 -18.27
C TYR A 215 -15.85 0.94 -19.36
N LYS A 216 -15.20 1.77 -20.16
CA LYS A 216 -14.25 1.32 -21.20
C LYS A 216 -13.07 0.56 -20.60
N ALA A 217 -12.63 0.94 -19.39
CA ALA A 217 -11.61 0.23 -18.61
C ALA A 217 -12.13 -1.07 -17.95
N GLY A 218 -13.42 -1.37 -18.03
CA GLY A 218 -14.04 -2.56 -17.44
C GLY A 218 -14.23 -2.53 -15.92
N LEU A 219 -13.99 -1.39 -15.28
CA LEU A 219 -14.08 -1.24 -13.81
C LEU A 219 -15.52 -1.12 -13.32
N ILE A 220 -16.35 -0.44 -14.07
CA ILE A 220 -17.76 -0.28 -13.72
C ILE A 220 -18.66 -0.98 -14.75
N LYS A 221 -19.84 -1.35 -14.29
CA LYS A 221 -20.91 -1.94 -15.10
C LYS A 221 -22.22 -1.23 -14.76
N GLY A 222 -23.14 -1.23 -15.74
CA GLY A 222 -24.52 -0.81 -15.50
C GLY A 222 -25.39 -1.96 -14.98
N PHE A 223 -26.66 -1.71 -14.97
CA PHE A 223 -27.70 -2.64 -14.54
C PHE A 223 -28.45 -3.24 -15.75
N PRO A 224 -29.24 -4.31 -15.56
CA PRO A 224 -29.97 -4.96 -16.64
C PRO A 224 -30.98 -4.05 -17.37
N ASP A 225 -31.42 -2.96 -16.75
CA ASP A 225 -32.31 -1.95 -17.34
C ASP A 225 -31.59 -1.02 -18.35
N GLY A 226 -30.26 -1.17 -18.49
CA GLY A 226 -29.43 -0.36 -19.37
C GLY A 226 -29.01 0.99 -18.76
N ASN A 227 -29.19 1.18 -17.46
CA ASN A 227 -28.82 2.38 -16.73
C ASN A 227 -27.57 2.19 -15.88
N PHE A 228 -26.93 3.29 -15.53
CA PHE A 228 -25.81 3.36 -14.56
C PHE A 228 -26.28 3.70 -13.16
N HIS A 229 -27.41 4.40 -13.02
CA HIS A 229 -27.96 4.95 -11.79
C HIS A 229 -26.97 5.87 -11.05
N PRO A 230 -26.51 6.98 -11.66
CA PRO A 230 -25.41 7.82 -11.13
C PRO A 230 -25.69 8.37 -9.73
N ASN A 231 -26.94 8.65 -9.40
CA ASN A 231 -27.35 9.22 -8.12
C ASN A 231 -27.72 8.16 -7.05
N ALA A 232 -27.72 6.88 -7.40
CA ALA A 232 -27.93 5.83 -6.42
C ALA A 232 -26.74 5.68 -5.48
N ASN A 233 -26.99 5.41 -4.21
CA ASN A 233 -25.95 5.09 -3.25
C ASN A 233 -25.28 3.77 -3.62
N VAL A 234 -23.98 3.69 -3.45
CA VAL A 234 -23.19 2.47 -3.67
C VAL A 234 -23.20 1.63 -2.39
N THR A 235 -23.45 0.34 -2.52
CA THR A 235 -23.25 -0.59 -1.41
C THR A 235 -21.77 -0.97 -1.24
N ARG A 236 -21.41 -1.48 -0.05
CA ARG A 236 -20.05 -1.99 0.22
C ARG A 236 -19.68 -3.12 -0.73
N ALA A 237 -20.62 -3.97 -1.10
CA ALA A 237 -20.46 -5.04 -2.09
C ALA A 237 -20.17 -4.50 -3.50
N GLU A 238 -20.94 -3.53 -3.97
CA GLU A 238 -20.77 -2.92 -5.29
C GLU A 238 -19.41 -2.21 -5.40
N PHE A 239 -19.02 -1.44 -4.37
CA PHE A 239 -17.71 -0.78 -4.33
C PHE A 239 -16.58 -1.81 -4.32
N SER A 240 -16.72 -2.88 -3.53
CA SER A 240 -15.75 -3.98 -3.51
C SER A 240 -15.58 -4.60 -4.89
N ALA A 241 -16.66 -4.82 -5.62
CA ALA A 241 -16.60 -5.35 -6.97
C ALA A 241 -15.91 -4.40 -7.96
N MET A 242 -16.12 -3.08 -7.84
CA MET A 242 -15.44 -2.08 -8.67
C MET A 242 -13.93 -2.10 -8.44
N ILE A 243 -13.49 -2.10 -7.18
CA ILE A 243 -12.05 -2.13 -6.83
C ILE A 243 -11.42 -3.48 -7.19
N ALA A 244 -12.08 -4.60 -6.88
CA ALA A 244 -11.50 -5.91 -7.11
C ALA A 244 -11.25 -6.23 -8.59
N ARG A 245 -12.00 -5.61 -9.52
CA ARG A 245 -11.75 -5.72 -10.97
C ARG A 245 -10.40 -5.13 -11.41
N LEU A 246 -9.80 -4.25 -10.61
CA LEU A 246 -8.44 -3.76 -10.87
C LEU A 246 -7.40 -4.89 -10.86
N PHE A 247 -7.63 -5.94 -10.08
CA PHE A 247 -6.67 -7.03 -9.90
C PHE A 247 -6.81 -8.14 -10.93
N SER A 248 -7.95 -8.25 -11.63
CA SER A 248 -8.25 -9.27 -12.65
C SER A 248 -7.97 -10.71 -12.20
N VAL A 249 -8.19 -11.00 -10.94
CA VAL A 249 -8.02 -12.33 -10.35
C VAL A 249 -9.32 -12.80 -9.72
N SER A 250 -9.48 -14.13 -9.64
CA SER A 250 -10.54 -14.76 -8.87
C SER A 250 -9.96 -15.30 -7.58
N TYR A 251 -10.62 -15.06 -6.47
CA TYR A 251 -10.20 -15.60 -5.18
C TYR A 251 -10.94 -16.90 -4.90
N VAL A 252 -10.18 -17.98 -4.73
CA VAL A 252 -10.67 -19.27 -4.30
C VAL A 252 -9.96 -19.56 -2.97
N GLY A 253 -10.62 -19.29 -1.87
CA GLY A 253 -10.08 -19.49 -0.52
C GLY A 253 -11.16 -19.40 0.54
N ASN A 254 -10.76 -19.45 1.81
CA ASN A 254 -11.69 -19.35 2.92
C ASN A 254 -12.39 -18.00 2.92
N ASN A 255 -13.67 -17.99 3.28
CA ASN A 255 -14.42 -16.77 3.49
C ASN A 255 -13.85 -15.99 4.69
N ASN A 256 -13.69 -14.69 4.56
CA ASN A 256 -13.20 -13.81 5.63
C ASN A 256 -14.35 -13.30 6.53
N PHE A 257 -15.60 -13.32 6.03
CA PHE A 257 -16.75 -12.77 6.71
C PHE A 257 -17.96 -13.67 6.56
N GLU A 258 -18.56 -14.09 7.67
CA GLU A 258 -19.71 -15.00 7.66
C GLU A 258 -20.93 -14.42 6.95
N ASP A 259 -21.18 -13.12 7.07
CA ASP A 259 -22.30 -12.40 6.46
C ASP A 259 -22.18 -12.27 4.93
N THR A 260 -21.10 -12.76 4.34
CA THR A 260 -20.93 -12.83 2.88
C THR A 260 -21.13 -14.23 2.29
N ASN A 261 -21.45 -15.22 3.10
CA ASN A 261 -21.70 -16.59 2.63
C ASN A 261 -22.84 -16.65 1.62
N GLY A 262 -22.54 -17.13 0.40
CA GLY A 262 -23.49 -17.19 -0.70
C GLY A 262 -23.83 -15.83 -1.34
N HIS A 263 -23.24 -14.75 -0.87
CA HIS A 263 -23.45 -13.42 -1.46
C HIS A 263 -22.69 -13.28 -2.79
N TRP A 264 -23.31 -12.66 -3.79
CA TRP A 264 -22.71 -12.50 -5.13
C TRP A 264 -21.34 -11.82 -5.13
N ALA A 265 -21.08 -10.94 -4.17
CA ALA A 265 -19.82 -10.21 -4.04
C ALA A 265 -18.80 -10.88 -3.12
N GLN A 266 -19.07 -12.09 -2.61
CA GLN A 266 -18.20 -12.79 -1.64
C GLN A 266 -16.73 -12.85 -2.13
N SER A 267 -16.50 -13.26 -3.37
CA SER A 267 -15.15 -13.35 -3.93
C SER A 267 -14.45 -11.98 -3.98
N TYR A 268 -15.14 -10.93 -4.39
CA TYR A 268 -14.61 -9.57 -4.44
C TYR A 268 -14.25 -9.03 -3.04
N ILE A 269 -15.14 -9.23 -2.08
CA ILE A 269 -14.92 -8.82 -0.68
C ILE A 269 -13.71 -9.56 -0.09
N ASN A 270 -13.61 -10.87 -0.35
CA ASN A 270 -12.49 -11.68 0.13
C ASN A 270 -11.14 -11.24 -0.45
N ILE A 271 -11.08 -10.86 -1.75
CA ILE A 271 -9.89 -10.26 -2.34
C ILE A 271 -9.46 -9.01 -1.56
N LEU A 272 -10.39 -8.08 -1.35
CA LEU A 272 -10.07 -6.83 -0.68
C LEU A 272 -9.74 -7.00 0.80
N ALA A 273 -10.38 -7.95 1.48
CA ALA A 273 -10.06 -8.29 2.86
C ALA A 273 -8.64 -8.88 2.98
N LYS A 274 -8.31 -9.81 2.10
CA LYS A 274 -6.97 -10.43 2.06
C LYS A 274 -5.86 -9.42 1.75
N LEU A 275 -6.17 -8.41 0.95
CA LEU A 275 -5.26 -7.30 0.64
C LEU A 275 -5.26 -6.21 1.73
N GLY A 276 -6.08 -6.34 2.78
CA GLY A 276 -6.20 -5.35 3.85
C GLY A 276 -6.91 -4.05 3.44
N ILE A 277 -7.50 -4.00 2.25
CA ILE A 277 -8.24 -2.84 1.72
C ILE A 277 -9.60 -2.71 2.42
N LEU A 278 -10.37 -3.81 2.48
CA LEU A 278 -11.62 -3.87 3.21
C LEU A 278 -11.39 -4.43 4.61
N LYS A 279 -11.95 -3.77 5.60
CA LYS A 279 -12.02 -4.25 6.98
C LYS A 279 -13.48 -4.45 7.37
N GLY A 280 -13.73 -5.48 8.17
CA GLY A 280 -15.03 -5.69 8.82
C GLY A 280 -15.33 -4.65 9.89
N ASP A 281 -16.54 -4.68 10.40
CA ASP A 281 -16.95 -3.93 11.57
C ASP A 281 -16.41 -4.57 12.88
N ALA A 282 -16.79 -4.02 14.03
CA ALA A 282 -16.39 -4.53 15.35
C ALA A 282 -16.92 -5.95 15.65
N ASN A 283 -17.95 -6.39 14.94
CA ASN A 283 -18.54 -7.72 15.08
C ASN A 283 -17.94 -8.73 14.07
N GLY A 284 -17.01 -8.30 13.23
CA GLY A 284 -16.40 -9.14 12.22
C GLY A 284 -17.23 -9.30 10.94
N ASN A 285 -18.20 -8.42 10.68
CA ASN A 285 -19.06 -8.45 9.49
C ASN A 285 -18.54 -7.53 8.39
N ALA A 286 -18.70 -7.93 7.13
CA ALA A 286 -18.43 -7.09 5.96
C ALA A 286 -19.56 -6.10 5.68
N ASN A 287 -20.78 -6.42 6.07
CA ASN A 287 -22.00 -5.67 5.81
C ASN A 287 -22.19 -5.35 4.31
N PRO A 288 -22.26 -6.36 3.43
CA PRO A 288 -22.15 -6.18 1.98
C PRO A 288 -23.24 -5.30 1.39
N ASN A 289 -24.44 -5.34 1.93
CA ASN A 289 -25.60 -4.62 1.42
C ASN A 289 -25.76 -3.20 1.99
N ASP A 290 -24.93 -2.82 2.97
CA ASP A 290 -24.99 -1.49 3.56
C ASP A 290 -24.50 -0.43 2.57
N PRO A 291 -25.19 0.72 2.49
CA PRO A 291 -24.71 1.85 1.72
C PRO A 291 -23.38 2.37 2.28
N LEU A 292 -22.39 2.49 1.41
CA LEU A 292 -21.05 2.98 1.75
C LEU A 292 -21.08 4.45 2.14
N THR A 293 -20.38 4.83 3.19
CA THR A 293 -20.15 6.25 3.51
C THR A 293 -18.95 6.81 2.79
N ARG A 294 -18.88 8.14 2.63
CA ARG A 294 -17.72 8.82 2.02
C ARG A 294 -16.44 8.55 2.80
N ALA A 295 -16.50 8.49 4.14
CA ALA A 295 -15.36 8.14 4.99
C ALA A 295 -14.88 6.69 4.75
N GLN A 296 -15.79 5.75 4.62
CA GLN A 296 -15.45 4.36 4.30
C GLN A 296 -14.81 4.24 2.91
N ALA A 297 -15.35 4.97 1.93
CA ALA A 297 -14.77 5.03 0.57
C ALA A 297 -13.34 5.61 0.61
N ALA A 298 -13.12 6.72 1.33
CA ALA A 298 -11.79 7.31 1.52
C ALA A 298 -10.80 6.31 2.13
N ALA A 299 -11.18 5.66 3.23
CA ALA A 299 -10.33 4.68 3.90
C ALA A 299 -9.97 3.47 3.01
N MET A 300 -10.92 2.98 2.21
CA MET A 300 -10.65 1.89 1.27
C MET A 300 -9.77 2.34 0.11
N CYS A 301 -9.99 3.54 -0.44
CA CYS A 301 -9.15 4.12 -1.51
C CYS A 301 -7.73 4.40 -1.03
N ASN A 302 -7.54 4.98 0.16
CA ASN A 302 -6.21 5.21 0.73
C ASN A 302 -5.43 3.91 0.86
N ARG A 303 -6.07 2.85 1.39
CA ARG A 303 -5.44 1.53 1.48
C ARG A 303 -5.16 0.92 0.10
N LEU A 304 -6.03 1.13 -0.88
CA LEU A 304 -5.83 0.66 -2.26
C LEU A 304 -4.57 1.27 -2.89
N VAL A 305 -4.33 2.57 -2.68
CA VAL A 305 -3.16 3.27 -3.25
C VAL A 305 -2.00 3.42 -2.26
N GLY A 306 -2.05 2.72 -1.14
CA GLY A 306 -0.96 2.66 -0.16
C GLY A 306 -0.74 3.91 0.67
N ARG A 307 -1.67 4.88 0.66
CA ARG A 307 -1.61 6.07 1.49
C ARG A 307 -1.95 5.73 2.93
N ASN A 308 -1.05 6.04 3.84
CA ASN A 308 -1.15 5.61 5.24
C ASN A 308 -0.84 6.75 6.20
N SER A 309 -1.65 7.79 6.13
CA SER A 309 -1.54 8.94 7.01
C SER A 309 -2.16 8.68 8.37
N THR A 310 -1.56 9.28 9.39
CA THR A 310 -2.11 9.39 10.74
C THR A 310 -2.22 10.87 11.07
N GLY A 311 -2.95 11.23 12.11
CA GLY A 311 -3.00 12.62 12.56
C GLY A 311 -1.62 13.22 12.85
N SER A 312 -0.68 12.41 13.37
CA SER A 312 0.71 12.81 13.59
C SER A 312 1.54 12.94 12.31
N SER A 313 1.18 12.25 11.24
CA SER A 313 1.88 12.32 9.95
C SER A 313 1.81 13.71 9.32
N MET A 314 0.79 14.48 9.66
CA MET A 314 0.48 15.80 9.10
C MET A 314 1.09 16.96 9.90
N SER A 315 1.54 16.70 11.14
CA SER A 315 1.99 17.74 12.10
C SER A 315 3.23 18.51 11.64
N SER A 316 4.03 17.96 10.75
CA SER A 316 5.25 18.59 10.21
C SER A 316 5.08 19.08 8.77
N CYS A 317 3.85 19.09 8.24
CA CYS A 317 3.58 19.54 6.88
C CYS A 317 3.78 21.06 6.75
N SER A 318 4.56 21.49 5.77
CA SER A 318 4.64 22.91 5.43
C SER A 318 3.45 23.29 4.54
N GLY A 319 2.88 24.46 4.81
CA GLY A 319 1.65 24.92 4.19
C GLY A 319 0.40 24.58 5.00
N THR A 320 -0.74 25.08 4.54
CA THR A 320 -2.01 24.93 5.27
C THR A 320 -2.76 23.68 4.83
N VAL A 321 -2.87 22.70 5.73
CA VAL A 321 -3.74 21.56 5.53
C VAL A 321 -5.19 22.02 5.59
N LYS A 322 -5.96 21.75 4.54
CA LYS A 322 -7.38 22.08 4.49
C LYS A 322 -8.16 21.15 5.43
N GLY A 323 -8.63 21.71 6.53
CA GLY A 323 -9.57 21.03 7.43
C GLY A 323 -11.03 21.17 6.97
N TRP A 324 -11.90 20.38 7.57
CA TRP A 324 -13.34 20.37 7.27
C TRP A 324 -14.12 20.48 8.58
N PRO A 325 -15.13 21.36 8.66
CA PRO A 325 -15.89 21.58 9.91
C PRO A 325 -16.54 20.32 10.46
N ASP A 326 -16.93 19.40 9.57
CA ASP A 326 -17.62 18.14 9.88
C ASP A 326 -16.68 16.92 9.94
N ASN A 327 -15.35 17.13 9.88
CA ASN A 327 -14.35 16.08 10.05
C ASN A 327 -13.68 16.22 11.43
N ALA A 328 -14.33 15.73 12.46
CA ALA A 328 -13.84 15.81 13.83
C ALA A 328 -12.50 15.07 13.98
N ASN A 329 -11.52 15.68 14.68
CA ASN A 329 -10.19 15.10 14.88
C ASN A 329 -10.17 13.82 15.73
N SER A 330 -11.23 13.56 16.50
CA SER A 330 -11.43 12.33 17.25
C SER A 330 -12.07 11.20 16.45
N ALA A 331 -12.54 11.47 15.23
CA ALA A 331 -13.19 10.47 14.39
C ALA A 331 -12.16 9.47 13.82
N TRP A 332 -12.54 8.20 13.73
CA TRP A 332 -11.68 7.14 13.19
C TRP A 332 -11.22 7.41 11.75
N TYR A 333 -11.99 8.17 11.01
CA TYR A 333 -11.75 8.52 9.60
C TYR A 333 -11.03 9.86 9.40
N TYR A 334 -10.69 10.55 10.49
CA TYR A 334 -10.14 11.91 10.42
C TYR A 334 -8.97 12.03 9.43
N ALA A 335 -7.96 11.19 9.60
CA ALA A 335 -6.78 11.18 8.77
C ALA A 335 -7.08 10.72 7.33
N ASP A 336 -7.96 9.72 7.15
CA ASP A 336 -8.37 9.25 5.84
C ASP A 336 -9.06 10.34 5.00
N ILE A 337 -9.88 11.15 5.63
CA ILE A 337 -10.55 12.28 4.96
C ILE A 337 -9.54 13.36 4.57
N LEU A 338 -8.61 13.72 5.45
CA LEU A 338 -7.58 14.71 5.11
C LEU A 338 -6.69 14.23 3.97
N GLU A 339 -6.30 12.94 4.00
CA GLU A 339 -5.53 12.30 2.94
C GLU A 339 -6.25 12.32 1.59
N ALA A 340 -7.55 12.08 1.60
CA ALA A 340 -8.37 12.05 0.39
C ALA A 340 -8.61 13.44 -0.22
N THR A 341 -8.49 14.51 0.58
CA THR A 341 -8.93 15.87 0.24
C THR A 341 -7.82 16.91 0.17
N ASN A 342 -6.57 16.53 0.45
CA ASN A 342 -5.42 17.41 0.37
C ASN A 342 -4.36 16.82 -0.57
N SER A 343 -3.90 17.64 -1.51
CA SER A 343 -2.74 17.29 -2.34
C SER A 343 -1.46 17.65 -1.62
N HIS A 344 -0.53 16.68 -1.46
CA HIS A 344 0.67 16.89 -0.65
C HIS A 344 1.86 16.09 -1.16
N ASN A 345 3.06 16.54 -0.78
CA ASN A 345 4.29 15.78 -0.86
C ASN A 345 4.51 15.02 0.45
N TYR A 346 5.18 13.90 0.37
CA TYR A 346 5.37 13.02 1.51
C TYR A 346 6.74 12.34 1.50
N THR A 347 7.11 11.80 2.65
CA THR A 347 8.18 10.83 2.82
C THR A 347 7.66 9.65 3.64
N TRP A 348 8.27 8.50 3.46
CA TRP A 348 7.97 7.34 4.28
C TRP A 348 8.79 7.38 5.57
N ALA A 349 8.13 7.23 6.71
CA ALA A 349 8.76 6.94 7.99
C ALA A 349 8.52 5.47 8.35
N VAL A 350 9.56 4.80 8.83
CA VAL A 350 9.44 3.47 9.42
C VAL A 350 9.67 3.61 10.91
N ASP A 351 8.65 3.31 11.67
CA ASP A 351 8.77 3.13 13.10
C ASP A 351 8.96 1.63 13.38
N VAL A 352 10.18 1.29 13.80
CA VAL A 352 10.53 -0.08 14.17
C VAL A 352 10.19 -0.23 15.64
N LYS A 353 8.92 -0.44 16.00
CA LYS A 353 8.48 -0.59 17.39
C LYS A 353 9.02 -1.86 18.05
N ASN A 354 9.33 -2.89 17.26
CA ASN A 354 9.99 -4.10 17.74
C ASN A 354 10.87 -4.68 16.64
N ALA A 355 12.16 -4.34 16.65
CA ALA A 355 13.15 -4.88 15.70
C ALA A 355 13.23 -6.43 15.70
N LEU A 356 12.60 -7.08 16.67
CA LEU A 356 12.64 -8.52 16.90
C LEU A 356 11.26 -9.21 16.83
N GLY A 357 10.16 -8.47 16.65
CA GLY A 357 8.81 -9.02 16.70
C GLY A 357 7.94 -8.79 15.47
N GLY A 358 8.44 -8.15 14.44
CA GLY A 358 7.71 -8.02 13.16
C GLY A 358 6.68 -6.90 13.09
N ASP A 359 6.57 -6.03 14.10
CA ASP A 359 5.68 -4.86 14.04
C ASP A 359 6.38 -3.67 13.38
N PHE A 360 6.58 -3.76 12.09
CA PHE A 360 7.00 -2.61 11.29
C PHE A 360 5.77 -1.74 10.98
N VAL A 361 5.77 -0.52 11.49
CA VAL A 361 4.75 0.47 11.13
C VAL A 361 5.35 1.40 10.08
N ILE A 362 4.94 1.22 8.84
CA ILE A 362 5.26 2.17 7.76
C ILE A 362 4.20 3.26 7.85
N THR A 363 4.62 4.48 8.17
CA THR A 363 3.75 5.65 8.17
C THR A 363 4.20 6.62 7.11
N GLU A 364 3.25 7.30 6.53
CA GLU A 364 3.47 8.42 5.66
C GLU A 364 3.67 9.67 6.50
N LYS A 365 4.65 10.50 6.15
CA LYS A 365 4.89 11.80 6.76
C LYS A 365 4.73 12.87 5.68
N TRP A 366 3.76 13.75 5.84
CA TRP A 366 3.56 14.87 4.93
C TRP A 366 4.69 15.89 5.08
N THR A 367 5.20 16.36 3.96
CA THR A 367 6.28 17.34 3.95
C THR A 367 5.81 18.73 3.53
N SER A 368 4.93 18.82 2.55
CA SER A 368 4.35 20.09 2.10
C SER A 368 3.02 19.88 1.37
N ILE A 369 2.16 20.90 1.40
CA ILE A 369 0.99 20.97 0.53
C ILE A 369 1.45 21.27 -0.90
N ARG A 370 0.84 20.59 -1.88
CA ARG A 370 1.16 20.76 -3.31
C ARG A 370 0.32 21.87 -3.94
N THR A 371 0.97 22.72 -4.71
CA THR A 371 0.35 23.80 -5.50
C THR A 371 0.22 23.46 -6.99
N ASP A 372 0.93 22.43 -7.45
CA ASP A 372 0.96 21.92 -8.82
C ASP A 372 -0.11 20.87 -9.10
N ALA A 373 -1.02 20.66 -8.17
CA ALA A 373 -2.10 19.68 -8.29
C ALA A 373 -3.05 20.04 -9.47
N PRO A 374 -3.62 19.03 -10.14
CA PRO A 374 -4.64 19.26 -11.16
C PRO A 374 -5.83 20.06 -10.62
N ASP A 375 -6.55 20.78 -11.49
CA ASP A 375 -7.63 21.69 -11.07
C ASP A 375 -8.73 21.00 -10.22
N TRP A 376 -9.01 19.73 -10.50
CA TRP A 376 -9.95 18.95 -9.71
C TRP A 376 -9.41 18.54 -8.31
N ALA A 377 -8.13 18.77 -8.05
CA ALA A 377 -7.44 18.40 -6.81
C ALA A 377 -6.89 19.61 -6.02
N LYS A 378 -7.27 20.83 -6.44
CA LYS A 378 -6.93 22.09 -5.76
C LYS A 378 -7.93 22.47 -4.67
#